data_2afaf63a280f309bd0b279315ccd8786
#
_entry.id   2afaf63a280f309bd0b279315ccd8786
#
_cell.length_a   1.000
_cell.length_b   1.000
_cell.length_c   1.000
_cell.angle_alpha   90.00
_cell.angle_beta   90.00
_cell.angle_gamma   90.00
#
_symmetry.space_group_name_H-M   'P 1'
#
loop_
_entity.id
_entity.type
_entity.pdbx_description
1 polymer ?
#
loop_
_entity_poly.entity_id
_entity_poly.type
_entity_poly.pdbx_seq_one_letter_code
_entity_poly.pdbx_strand_id
1 'polypeptide(L)'
;MTVINTNISALIAHQTLARNDRDMSQAMTRLSTGMRINSAGDDAAGLAIATRMTAQMQGLDQAVRNANDAVSMIQTADGASIELGNIIQRMRVLAVQAISDTYTATDRKALNAEFSGLQEQLEIIATQT
;
A
#
# COMPACT_ATOMS: atom_id res chain seq x y z
N MET A 1 25.83 -31.06 59.58
CA MET A 1 27.14 -30.41 59.79
C MET A 1 26.86 -28.95 60.12
N THR A 2 27.18 -28.54 61.34
CA THR A 2 27.05 -27.13 61.77
C THR A 2 28.29 -26.38 61.29
N VAL A 3 28.17 -25.63 60.24
CA VAL A 3 29.23 -24.74 59.75
C VAL A 3 29.09 -23.43 60.50
N ILE A 4 30.11 -23.08 61.29
CA ILE A 4 30.08 -21.93 62.21
C ILE A 4 30.20 -20.59 61.45
N ASN A 5 30.89 -20.55 60.32
CA ASN A 5 31.16 -19.32 59.56
C ASN A 5 30.36 -19.18 58.25
N THR A 6 29.43 -20.07 57.93
CA THR A 6 28.64 -19.98 56.69
C THR A 6 27.17 -20.28 57.00
N ASN A 7 26.33 -19.27 56.95
CA ASN A 7 24.89 -19.43 57.11
C ASN A 7 24.24 -19.82 55.77
N ILE A 8 24.10 -21.14 55.54
CA ILE A 8 23.51 -21.68 54.30
C ILE A 8 22.09 -21.19 54.09
N SER A 9 21.30 -21.04 55.15
CA SER A 9 19.94 -20.51 55.06
C SER A 9 19.89 -19.06 54.58
N ALA A 10 20.82 -18.20 54.99
CA ALA A 10 20.96 -16.84 54.51
C ALA A 10 21.37 -16.80 53.03
N LEU A 11 22.30 -17.66 52.62
CA LEU A 11 22.69 -17.77 51.20
C LEU A 11 21.53 -18.23 50.31
N ILE A 12 20.73 -19.20 50.74
CA ILE A 12 19.54 -19.67 50.03
C ILE A 12 18.50 -18.51 49.94
N ALA A 13 18.27 -17.78 51.05
CA ALA A 13 17.35 -16.64 51.07
C ALA A 13 17.80 -15.55 50.09
N HIS A 14 19.09 -15.18 50.09
CA HIS A 14 19.65 -14.23 49.11
C HIS A 14 19.48 -14.68 47.65
N GLN A 15 19.74 -15.96 47.37
CA GLN A 15 19.57 -16.51 46.02
C GLN A 15 18.09 -16.52 45.59
N THR A 16 17.18 -16.81 46.51
CA THR A 16 15.73 -16.78 46.23
C THR A 16 15.25 -15.34 45.98
N LEU A 17 15.73 -14.37 46.80
CA LEU A 17 15.41 -12.96 46.55
C LEU A 17 15.90 -12.52 45.15
N ALA A 18 17.14 -12.81 44.82
CA ALA A 18 17.70 -12.47 43.52
C ALA A 18 16.98 -13.16 42.33
N ARG A 19 16.37 -14.31 42.53
CA ARG A 19 15.48 -14.92 41.53
C ARG A 19 14.16 -14.14 41.40
N ASN A 20 13.51 -13.87 42.54
CA ASN A 20 12.25 -13.14 42.59
C ASN A 20 12.37 -11.73 41.92
N ASP A 21 13.50 -11.05 42.17
CA ASP A 21 13.76 -9.72 41.55
C ASP A 21 13.87 -9.83 40.03
N ARG A 22 14.54 -10.89 39.51
CA ARG A 22 14.61 -11.12 38.06
C ARG A 22 13.24 -11.44 37.46
N ASP A 23 12.48 -12.34 38.08
CA ASP A 23 11.16 -12.75 37.63
C ASP A 23 10.18 -11.57 37.66
N MET A 24 10.25 -10.75 38.70
CA MET A 24 9.46 -9.53 38.85
C MET A 24 9.81 -8.53 37.73
N SER A 25 11.10 -8.29 37.48
CA SER A 25 11.57 -7.38 36.43
C SER A 25 11.12 -7.85 35.03
N GLN A 26 11.18 -9.16 34.78
CA GLN A 26 10.70 -9.75 33.53
C GLN A 26 9.18 -9.60 33.39
N ALA A 27 8.43 -9.85 34.45
CA ALA A 27 6.97 -9.68 34.46
C ALA A 27 6.57 -8.22 34.21
N MET A 28 7.26 -7.27 34.85
CA MET A 28 7.06 -5.83 34.65
C MET A 28 7.36 -5.41 33.21
N THR A 29 8.44 -5.94 32.61
CA THR A 29 8.78 -5.67 31.20
C THR A 29 7.68 -6.18 30.26
N ARG A 30 7.21 -7.40 30.46
CA ARG A 30 6.11 -8.01 29.68
C ARG A 30 4.80 -7.24 29.81
N LEU A 31 4.49 -6.77 31.01
CA LEU A 31 3.30 -5.99 31.28
C LEU A 31 3.36 -4.59 30.62
N SER A 32 4.52 -3.96 30.69
CA SER A 32 4.76 -2.62 30.10
C SER A 32 4.74 -2.66 28.57
N THR A 33 5.31 -3.67 27.95
CA THR A 33 5.35 -3.81 26.48
C THR A 33 4.12 -4.49 25.91
N GLY A 34 3.34 -5.21 26.71
CA GLY A 34 2.22 -6.04 26.27
C GLY A 34 2.65 -7.27 25.46
N MET A 35 3.96 -7.52 25.35
CA MET A 35 4.53 -8.62 24.55
C MET A 35 5.18 -9.67 25.45
N ARG A 36 4.96 -10.93 25.12
CA ARG A 36 5.57 -12.07 25.85
C ARG A 36 7.06 -12.21 25.52
N ILE A 37 7.45 -11.91 24.29
CA ILE A 37 8.83 -12.03 23.78
C ILE A 37 9.31 -10.61 23.48
N ASN A 38 10.24 -10.11 24.27
CA ASN A 38 10.80 -8.76 24.13
C ASN A 38 12.24 -8.79 23.61
N SER A 39 12.95 -9.90 23.84
CA SER A 39 14.35 -10.03 23.45
C SER A 39 14.64 -11.44 22.93
N ALA A 40 15.77 -11.59 22.21
CA ALA A 40 16.23 -12.89 21.77
C ALA A 40 16.57 -13.83 22.96
N GLY A 41 16.83 -13.25 24.15
CA GLY A 41 17.07 -14.01 25.38
C GLY A 41 15.80 -14.69 25.95
N ASP A 42 14.61 -14.17 25.63
CA ASP A 42 13.34 -14.75 26.06
C ASP A 42 12.95 -15.98 25.22
N ASP A 43 13.07 -15.86 23.89
CA ASP A 43 12.80 -16.91 22.90
C ASP A 43 13.35 -16.50 21.54
N ALA A 44 14.54 -16.97 21.19
CA ALA A 44 15.20 -16.65 19.92
C ALA A 44 14.44 -17.17 18.70
N ALA A 45 13.85 -18.37 18.81
CA ALA A 45 13.09 -18.97 17.70
C ALA A 45 11.77 -18.24 17.47
N GLY A 46 11.03 -17.94 18.54
CA GLY A 46 9.80 -17.19 18.51
C GLY A 46 10.00 -15.76 17.96
N LEU A 47 11.07 -15.09 18.37
CA LEU A 47 11.41 -13.76 17.88
C LEU A 47 11.73 -13.76 16.37
N ALA A 48 12.51 -14.75 15.90
CA ALA A 48 12.82 -14.88 14.47
C ALA A 48 11.56 -15.13 13.63
N ILE A 49 10.64 -15.94 14.12
CA ILE A 49 9.34 -16.19 13.46
C ILE A 49 8.50 -14.91 13.45
N ALA A 50 8.37 -14.24 14.60
CA ALA A 50 7.59 -13.01 14.73
C ALA A 50 8.11 -11.91 13.80
N THR A 51 9.44 -11.71 13.75
CA THR A 51 10.07 -10.73 12.86
C THR A 51 9.79 -11.05 11.37
N ARG A 52 9.92 -12.32 10.98
CA ARG A 52 9.60 -12.75 9.61
C ARG A 52 8.12 -12.55 9.27
N MET A 53 7.23 -12.89 10.20
CA MET A 53 5.78 -12.68 10.00
C MET A 53 5.44 -11.20 9.90
N THR A 54 6.05 -10.34 10.72
CA THR A 54 5.87 -8.89 10.65
C THR A 54 6.34 -8.34 9.29
N ALA A 55 7.52 -8.76 8.82
CA ALA A 55 8.01 -8.38 7.51
C ALA A 55 7.08 -8.85 6.37
N GLN A 56 6.52 -10.05 6.49
CA GLN A 56 5.56 -10.57 5.53
C GLN A 56 4.24 -9.81 5.55
N MET A 57 3.70 -9.44 6.73
CA MET A 57 2.51 -8.60 6.85
C MET A 57 2.73 -7.24 6.22
N GLN A 58 3.87 -6.57 6.51
CA GLN A 58 4.22 -5.29 5.90
C GLN A 58 4.32 -5.38 4.36
N GLY A 59 4.88 -6.50 3.86
CA GLY A 59 4.93 -6.78 2.42
C GLY A 59 3.53 -6.95 1.80
N LEU A 60 2.64 -7.67 2.47
CA LEU A 60 1.25 -7.83 2.03
C LEU A 60 0.47 -6.52 2.07
N ASP A 61 0.64 -5.72 3.12
CA ASP A 61 0.01 -4.40 3.22
C ASP A 61 0.48 -3.47 2.08
N GLN A 62 1.76 -3.54 1.72
CA GLN A 62 2.27 -2.79 0.58
C GLN A 62 1.72 -3.33 -0.75
N ALA A 63 1.59 -4.65 -0.89
CA ALA A 63 0.99 -5.25 -2.08
C ALA A 63 -0.48 -4.84 -2.26
N VAL A 64 -1.25 -4.76 -1.16
CA VAL A 64 -2.63 -4.26 -1.18
C VAL A 64 -2.69 -2.79 -1.63
N ARG A 65 -1.80 -1.93 -1.09
CA ARG A 65 -1.72 -0.53 -1.54
C ARG A 65 -1.40 -0.43 -3.03
N ASN A 66 -0.39 -1.15 -3.49
CA ASN A 66 0.00 -1.18 -4.90
C ASN A 66 -1.14 -1.69 -5.81
N ALA A 67 -1.91 -2.67 -5.35
CA ALA A 67 -3.09 -3.16 -6.07
C ALA A 67 -4.18 -2.08 -6.18
N ASN A 68 -4.45 -1.34 -5.11
CA ASN A 68 -5.40 -0.24 -5.12
C ASN A 68 -4.95 0.92 -6.03
N ASP A 69 -3.65 1.23 -6.02
CA ASP A 69 -3.08 2.23 -6.92
C ASP A 69 -3.21 1.79 -8.40
N ALA A 70 -2.96 0.51 -8.69
CA ALA A 70 -3.16 -0.05 -10.03
C ALA A 70 -4.65 0.00 -10.46
N VAL A 71 -5.57 -0.30 -9.56
CA VAL A 71 -7.02 -0.18 -9.83
C VAL A 71 -7.38 1.27 -10.14
N SER A 72 -6.87 2.23 -9.37
CA SER A 72 -7.11 3.66 -9.61
C SER A 72 -6.58 4.11 -10.97
N MET A 73 -5.39 3.64 -11.35
CA MET A 73 -4.81 3.91 -12.66
C MET A 73 -5.66 3.33 -13.80
N ILE A 74 -6.14 2.09 -13.63
CA ILE A 74 -7.03 1.46 -14.63
C ILE A 74 -8.34 2.22 -14.75
N GLN A 75 -8.93 2.69 -13.64
CA GLN A 75 -10.15 3.48 -13.66
C GLN A 75 -9.97 4.80 -14.40
N THR A 76 -8.82 5.46 -14.21
CA THR A 76 -8.49 6.69 -14.97
C THR A 76 -8.36 6.39 -16.46
N ALA A 77 -7.66 5.33 -16.84
CA ALA A 77 -7.51 4.90 -18.22
C ALA A 77 -8.87 4.49 -18.87
N ASP A 78 -9.76 3.86 -18.10
CA ASP A 78 -11.09 3.50 -18.55
C ASP A 78 -11.94 4.75 -18.83
N GLY A 79 -11.90 5.73 -17.92
CA GLY A 79 -12.55 7.03 -18.11
C GLY A 79 -12.06 7.76 -19.37
N ALA A 80 -10.73 7.80 -19.56
CA ALA A 80 -10.13 8.37 -20.77
C ALA A 80 -10.55 7.62 -22.04
N SER A 81 -10.63 6.29 -21.99
CA SER A 81 -11.05 5.46 -23.11
C SER A 81 -12.50 5.72 -23.53
N ILE A 82 -13.39 5.98 -22.57
CA ILE A 82 -14.78 6.35 -22.84
C ILE A 82 -14.83 7.71 -23.58
N GLU A 83 -14.06 8.70 -23.11
CA GLU A 83 -14.00 10.02 -23.76
C GLU A 83 -13.40 9.94 -25.17
N LEU A 84 -12.34 9.15 -25.37
CA LEU A 84 -11.81 8.90 -26.71
C LEU A 84 -12.88 8.29 -27.64
N GLY A 85 -13.67 7.34 -27.12
CA GLY A 85 -14.79 6.76 -27.86
C GLY A 85 -15.82 7.79 -28.29
N ASN A 86 -16.20 8.72 -27.40
CA ASN A 86 -17.14 9.79 -27.68
C ASN A 86 -16.61 10.76 -28.75
N ILE A 87 -15.34 11.17 -28.62
CA ILE A 87 -14.67 12.04 -29.59
C ILE A 87 -14.65 11.38 -30.97
N ILE A 88 -14.24 10.14 -31.07
CA ILE A 88 -14.17 9.40 -32.35
C ILE A 88 -15.57 9.27 -32.98
N GLN A 89 -16.62 9.02 -32.18
CA GLN A 89 -17.97 8.98 -32.69
C GLN A 89 -18.43 10.36 -33.23
N ARG A 90 -18.08 11.43 -32.52
CA ARG A 90 -18.36 12.80 -32.99
C ARG A 90 -17.62 13.10 -34.29
N MET A 91 -16.33 12.77 -34.37
CA MET A 91 -15.52 12.91 -35.60
C MET A 91 -16.14 12.13 -36.75
N ARG A 92 -16.66 10.91 -36.52
CA ARG A 92 -17.37 10.12 -37.53
C ARG A 92 -18.63 10.82 -38.04
N VAL A 93 -19.42 11.40 -37.14
CA VAL A 93 -20.64 12.15 -37.51
C VAL A 93 -20.27 13.35 -38.39
N LEU A 94 -19.24 14.12 -38.02
CA LEU A 94 -18.77 15.26 -38.82
C LEU A 94 -18.26 14.82 -40.20
N ALA A 95 -17.54 13.72 -40.26
CA ALA A 95 -17.05 13.17 -41.53
C ALA A 95 -18.21 12.73 -42.46
N VAL A 96 -19.21 12.04 -41.91
CA VAL A 96 -20.42 11.66 -42.68
C VAL A 96 -21.21 12.89 -43.13
N GLN A 97 -21.32 13.92 -42.31
CA GLN A 97 -21.96 15.16 -42.62
C GLN A 97 -21.24 15.90 -43.79
N ALA A 98 -19.88 15.91 -43.76
CA ALA A 98 -19.08 16.56 -44.79
C ALA A 98 -19.17 15.90 -46.19
N ILE A 99 -19.58 14.62 -46.26
CA ILE A 99 -19.77 13.88 -47.52
C ILE A 99 -20.99 14.37 -48.28
N SER A 100 -21.99 14.95 -47.61
CA SER A 100 -23.21 15.42 -48.27
C SER A 100 -22.94 16.59 -49.21
N ASP A 101 -23.44 16.52 -50.43
CA ASP A 101 -23.30 17.57 -51.46
C ASP A 101 -24.16 18.82 -51.19
N THR A 102 -24.97 18.82 -50.15
CA THR A 102 -25.78 19.97 -49.75
C THR A 102 -24.96 21.04 -49.03
N TYR A 103 -23.79 20.73 -48.56
CA TYR A 103 -22.89 21.67 -47.85
C TYR A 103 -21.99 22.46 -48.81
N THR A 104 -21.90 23.77 -48.58
CA THR A 104 -21.00 24.65 -49.32
C THR A 104 -19.55 24.45 -48.90
N ALA A 105 -18.60 24.98 -49.70
CA ALA A 105 -17.17 24.95 -49.36
C ALA A 105 -16.87 25.68 -48.04
N THR A 106 -17.66 26.69 -47.68
CA THR A 106 -17.54 27.43 -46.40
C THR A 106 -18.00 26.55 -45.21
N ASP A 107 -19.10 25.85 -45.38
CA ASP A 107 -19.63 24.95 -44.35
C ASP A 107 -18.66 23.79 -44.08
N ARG A 108 -18.08 23.22 -45.14
CA ARG A 108 -17.07 22.16 -45.00
C ARG A 108 -15.80 22.65 -44.28
N LYS A 109 -15.40 23.93 -44.45
CA LYS A 109 -14.30 24.53 -43.68
C LYS A 109 -14.63 24.62 -42.18
N ALA A 110 -15.87 24.99 -41.83
CA ALA A 110 -16.31 25.04 -40.44
C ALA A 110 -16.32 23.64 -39.81
N LEU A 111 -16.84 22.63 -40.52
CA LEU A 111 -16.80 21.23 -40.08
C LEU A 111 -15.35 20.71 -39.89
N ASN A 112 -14.45 21.10 -40.79
CA ASN A 112 -13.04 20.74 -40.66
C ASN A 112 -12.34 21.41 -39.47
N ALA A 113 -12.72 22.66 -39.14
CA ALA A 113 -12.18 23.31 -37.94
C ALA A 113 -12.64 22.61 -36.63
N GLU A 114 -13.92 22.19 -36.56
CA GLU A 114 -14.41 21.37 -35.45
C GLU A 114 -13.69 20.01 -35.37
N PHE A 115 -13.51 19.35 -36.53
CA PHE A 115 -12.79 18.08 -36.60
C PHE A 115 -11.33 18.20 -36.12
N SER A 116 -10.61 19.27 -36.51
CA SER A 116 -9.26 19.55 -36.06
C SER A 116 -9.20 19.80 -34.53
N GLY A 117 -10.17 20.54 -33.99
CA GLY A 117 -10.24 20.74 -32.52
C GLY A 117 -10.49 19.44 -31.75
N LEU A 118 -11.30 18.53 -32.29
CA LEU A 118 -11.50 17.19 -31.71
C LEU A 118 -10.24 16.34 -31.82
N GLN A 119 -9.46 16.48 -32.89
CA GLN A 119 -8.16 15.78 -33.05
C GLN A 119 -7.15 16.27 -32.01
N GLU A 120 -7.08 17.58 -31.74
CA GLU A 120 -6.22 18.11 -30.66
C GLU A 120 -6.64 17.59 -29.28
N GLN A 121 -7.97 17.54 -29.00
CA GLN A 121 -8.48 16.98 -27.75
C GLN A 121 -8.10 15.49 -27.60
N LEU A 122 -8.18 14.71 -28.67
CA LEU A 122 -7.80 13.30 -28.67
C LEU A 122 -6.32 13.13 -28.35
N GLU A 123 -5.44 13.97 -28.92
CA GLU A 123 -4.02 13.97 -28.65
C GLU A 123 -3.70 14.34 -27.19
N ILE A 124 -4.39 15.36 -26.65
CA ILE A 124 -4.23 15.75 -25.24
C ILE A 124 -4.60 14.60 -24.31
N ILE A 125 -5.75 13.97 -24.51
CA ILE A 125 -6.18 12.83 -23.67
C ILE A 125 -5.17 11.68 -23.78
N ALA A 126 -4.70 11.36 -24.99
CA ALA A 126 -3.75 10.26 -25.20
C ALA A 126 -2.36 10.51 -24.61
N THR A 127 -1.95 11.76 -24.42
CA THR A 127 -0.61 12.12 -23.93
C THR A 127 -0.57 12.52 -22.47
N GLN A 128 -1.71 12.98 -21.88
CA GLN A 128 -1.78 13.52 -20.53
C GLN A 128 -2.51 12.59 -19.54
N THR A 129 -3.05 11.47 -19.99
CA THR A 129 -3.67 10.43 -19.16
C THR A 129 -2.76 9.22 -19.04
#